data_c0e53f838c4933620861b33329c66f83
#
_entry.id   c0e53f838c4933620861b33329c66f83
#
_cell.length_a   1.000
_cell.length_b   1.000
_cell.length_c   1.000
_cell.angle_alpha   90.00
_cell.angle_beta   90.00
_cell.angle_gamma   90.00
#
_symmetry.space_group_name_H-M   'P 1'
#
loop_
_entity.id
_entity.type
_entity.pdbx_description
1 polymer ?
#
loop_
_entity_poly.entity_id
_entity_poly.type
_entity_poly.pdbx_seq_one_letter_code
_entity_poly.pdbx_strand_id
1 'polypeptide(L)'
;SSDNLYSIIESSFSPRINPVQEYLKGLPLIDIGDSSSCDDAGCRDSNVPSFSPKAISDLASCVVVRNSNKWLPYLTKWLVAVVANAMDDRECRNHTCLVLTGEQGKFKTTFLDLLCPPALHGYSYTGKIYPQEKDTLTYIGQNLIVNIDDQLKALNKRDENELKNLITCPMVKYRMPYDKYVEEHPHLASFVASVNGNDFLTDPTGSRRFLPFEVLSIDIERAKAISMNNVYAEAKALLKSGFRYWFDDDEIAELYRESEDFQVQTAEMELLLRCFEKPTEDESYSLMTTTEILTYLGIYTHQPL
;
A
#
# COMPACT_ATOMS: atom_id res chain seq x y z
N SER A 1 -27.46 13.54 -35.00
CA SER A 1 -28.12 13.56 -33.67
C SER A 1 -27.10 13.14 -32.63
N SER A 2 -27.06 13.81 -31.48
CA SER A 2 -26.17 13.47 -30.34
C SER A 2 -26.34 12.02 -29.92
N ASP A 3 -27.55 11.47 -29.97
CA ASP A 3 -27.88 10.10 -29.57
C ASP A 3 -27.16 9.06 -30.44
N ASN A 4 -27.02 9.31 -31.76
CA ASN A 4 -26.27 8.43 -32.65
C ASN A 4 -24.76 8.44 -32.32
N LEU A 5 -24.22 9.58 -31.91
CA LEU A 5 -22.81 9.67 -31.50
C LEU A 5 -22.57 8.91 -30.20
N TYR A 6 -23.45 9.05 -29.21
CA TYR A 6 -23.40 8.27 -27.98
C TYR A 6 -23.47 6.77 -28.25
N SER A 7 -24.40 6.32 -29.08
CA SER A 7 -24.54 4.91 -29.47
C SER A 7 -23.29 4.35 -30.16
N ILE A 8 -22.56 5.17 -30.94
CA ILE A 8 -21.29 4.77 -31.55
C ILE A 8 -20.18 4.69 -30.53
N ILE A 9 -20.08 5.69 -29.61
CA ILE A 9 -19.06 5.73 -28.57
C ILE A 9 -19.21 4.55 -27.59
N GLU A 10 -20.44 4.17 -27.27
CA GLU A 10 -20.76 3.05 -26.37
C GLU A 10 -20.74 1.67 -27.08
N SER A 11 -20.59 1.65 -28.39
CA SER A 11 -20.58 0.41 -29.18
C SER A 11 -19.21 -0.28 -29.15
N SER A 12 -19.21 -1.54 -29.61
CA SER A 12 -17.97 -2.32 -29.79
C SER A 12 -17.02 -1.75 -30.86
N PHE A 13 -17.44 -0.73 -31.62
CA PHE A 13 -16.58 -0.01 -32.54
C PHE A 13 -15.62 0.97 -31.87
N SER A 14 -15.93 1.41 -30.67
CA SER A 14 -15.03 2.27 -29.91
C SER A 14 -14.00 1.42 -29.15
N PRO A 15 -12.69 1.61 -29.41
CA PRO A 15 -11.68 0.88 -28.66
C PRO A 15 -11.74 1.27 -27.18
N ARG A 16 -11.85 0.29 -26.30
CA ARG A 16 -11.69 0.52 -24.85
C ARG A 16 -10.20 0.67 -24.56
N ILE A 17 -9.79 1.83 -24.10
CA ILE A 17 -8.41 2.13 -23.76
C ILE A 17 -8.33 2.25 -22.23
N ASN A 18 -7.39 1.55 -21.61
CA ASN A 18 -7.02 1.77 -20.22
C ASN A 18 -5.82 2.73 -20.18
N PRO A 19 -6.01 4.01 -19.79
CA PRO A 19 -4.94 5.01 -19.81
C PRO A 19 -3.76 4.66 -18.92
N VAL A 20 -4.00 3.94 -17.82
CA VAL A 20 -2.94 3.49 -16.91
C VAL A 20 -2.07 2.44 -17.59
N GLN A 21 -2.68 1.47 -18.25
CA GLN A 21 -1.94 0.46 -19.00
C GLN A 21 -1.18 1.05 -20.19
N GLU A 22 -1.79 1.99 -20.93
CA GLU A 22 -1.12 2.68 -22.03
C GLU A 22 0.09 3.50 -21.55
N TYR A 23 -0.04 4.21 -20.43
CA TYR A 23 1.07 4.87 -19.81
C TYR A 23 2.20 3.88 -19.44
N LEU A 24 1.88 2.78 -18.77
CA LEU A 24 2.87 1.77 -18.37
C LEU A 24 3.52 1.08 -19.58
N LYS A 25 2.75 0.80 -20.66
CA LYS A 25 3.29 0.25 -21.91
C LYS A 25 4.24 1.21 -22.59
N GLY A 26 3.92 2.51 -22.58
CA GLY A 26 4.72 3.58 -23.18
C GLY A 26 6.02 3.91 -22.45
N LEU A 27 6.20 3.45 -21.20
CA LEU A 27 7.45 3.65 -20.46
C LEU A 27 8.62 2.91 -21.13
N PRO A 28 9.83 3.54 -21.16
CA PRO A 28 11.01 2.93 -21.76
C PRO A 28 11.32 1.58 -21.12
N LEU A 29 11.86 0.68 -21.92
CA LEU A 29 12.40 -0.58 -21.43
C LEU A 29 13.80 -0.32 -20.88
N ILE A 30 14.01 -0.70 -19.63
CA ILE A 30 15.33 -0.69 -19.00
C ILE A 30 15.88 -2.09 -19.07
N ASP A 31 17.12 -2.21 -19.52
CA ASP A 31 17.85 -3.47 -19.36
C ASP A 31 18.49 -3.45 -17.95
N ILE A 32 18.01 -4.34 -17.09
CA ILE A 32 18.58 -4.60 -15.76
C ILE A 32 19.69 -5.66 -15.98
N GLY A 33 20.62 -5.40 -16.89
CA GLY A 33 21.80 -6.23 -17.11
C GLY A 33 22.71 -6.17 -15.90
N ASP A 34 23.29 -7.32 -15.56
CA ASP A 34 24.26 -7.50 -14.48
C ASP A 34 25.26 -6.34 -14.42
N SER A 35 25.39 -5.72 -13.25
CA SER A 35 26.29 -4.62 -12.95
C SER A 35 27.78 -5.02 -12.93
N SER A 36 28.22 -5.93 -13.80
CA SER A 36 29.58 -6.45 -13.84
C SER A 36 30.31 -6.30 -15.19
N SER A 37 29.95 -5.36 -16.04
CA SER A 37 30.85 -4.94 -17.13
C SER A 37 30.26 -3.79 -17.96
N CYS A 38 30.65 -2.56 -17.71
CA CYS A 38 30.67 -1.50 -18.73
C CYS A 38 31.69 -0.43 -18.34
N ASP A 39 32.98 -0.82 -18.39
CA ASP A 39 34.05 0.09 -18.77
C ASP A 39 34.20 -0.05 -20.29
N ASP A 40 33.44 0.71 -21.05
CA ASP A 40 33.81 1.03 -22.43
C ASP A 40 33.21 2.38 -22.81
N ALA A 41 34.14 3.32 -22.94
CA ALA A 41 33.93 4.67 -23.41
C ALA A 41 33.55 4.66 -24.91
N GLY A 42 32.42 5.19 -25.26
CA GLY A 42 32.17 5.64 -26.61
C GLY A 42 30.83 5.28 -27.24
N CYS A 43 29.79 5.98 -26.82
CA CYS A 43 28.69 6.44 -27.67
C CYS A 43 27.69 7.27 -26.80
N ARG A 44 27.96 8.56 -26.75
CA ARG A 44 27.02 9.54 -26.17
C ARG A 44 26.22 10.16 -27.32
N ASP A 45 25.12 9.57 -27.65
CA ASP A 45 24.05 10.32 -28.32
C ASP A 45 23.32 11.15 -27.24
N SER A 46 23.48 12.46 -27.35
CA SER A 46 23.13 13.48 -26.37
C SER A 46 21.60 13.77 -26.26
N ASN A 47 20.73 12.90 -26.74
CA ASN A 47 19.27 13.08 -26.73
C ASN A 47 18.46 11.91 -26.11
N VAL A 48 19.13 10.95 -25.48
CA VAL A 48 18.41 9.92 -24.69
C VAL A 48 18.40 10.42 -23.24
N PRO A 49 17.23 10.58 -22.58
CA PRO A 49 17.20 10.93 -21.17
C PRO A 49 18.01 9.89 -20.40
N SER A 50 19.00 10.33 -19.62
CA SER A 50 19.87 9.46 -18.83
C SER A 50 19.02 8.69 -17.85
N PHE A 51 18.90 7.40 -18.07
CA PHE A 51 18.12 6.49 -17.27
C PHE A 51 19.01 5.96 -16.13
N SER A 52 18.63 6.22 -14.89
CA SER A 52 19.31 5.66 -13.72
C SER A 52 18.56 4.41 -13.25
N PRO A 53 19.19 3.23 -13.20
CA PRO A 53 18.56 2.01 -12.65
C PRO A 53 18.44 2.06 -11.11
N LYS A 54 18.54 3.24 -10.51
CA LYS A 54 18.46 3.49 -9.06
C LYS A 54 17.32 4.41 -8.67
N ALA A 55 16.33 4.63 -9.55
CA ALA A 55 15.26 5.59 -9.31
C ALA A 55 14.41 5.21 -8.07
N ILE A 56 14.16 3.91 -7.86
CA ILE A 56 13.46 3.41 -6.65
C ILE A 56 14.32 3.64 -5.40
N SER A 57 15.63 3.36 -5.48
CA SER A 57 16.55 3.59 -4.37
C SER A 57 16.68 5.08 -4.03
N ASP A 58 16.74 5.94 -5.05
CA ASP A 58 16.78 7.39 -4.88
C ASP A 58 15.50 7.91 -4.21
N LEU A 59 14.33 7.42 -4.63
CA LEU A 59 13.05 7.72 -4.01
C LEU A 59 13.00 7.25 -2.55
N ALA A 60 13.42 6.01 -2.28
CA ALA A 60 13.46 5.46 -0.93
C ALA A 60 14.37 6.29 -0.01
N SER A 61 15.52 6.78 -0.52
CA SER A 61 16.46 7.57 0.25
C SER A 61 15.94 8.97 0.66
N CYS A 62 14.82 9.42 0.09
CA CYS A 62 14.16 10.66 0.51
C CYS A 62 13.37 10.49 1.82
N VAL A 63 13.12 9.27 2.26
CA VAL A 63 12.34 8.98 3.47
C VAL A 63 13.22 8.28 4.49
N VAL A 64 13.37 8.88 5.65
CA VAL A 64 14.06 8.26 6.80
C VAL A 64 13.01 7.61 7.69
N VAL A 65 13.08 6.29 7.82
CA VAL A 65 12.19 5.49 8.66
C VAL A 65 12.95 4.84 9.80
N ARG A 66 12.24 4.44 10.88
CA ARG A 66 12.87 3.78 12.04
C ARG A 66 13.52 2.45 11.64
N ASN A 67 12.85 1.61 10.86
CA ASN A 67 13.34 0.31 10.37
C ASN A 67 13.87 0.43 8.93
N SER A 68 15.02 1.09 8.76
CA SER A 68 15.58 1.42 7.44
C SER A 68 15.93 0.18 6.58
N ASN A 69 16.28 -0.95 7.20
CA ASN A 69 16.72 -2.16 6.49
C ASN A 69 15.63 -2.76 5.57
N LYS A 70 14.36 -2.55 5.90
CA LYS A 70 13.21 -3.11 5.16
C LYS A 70 12.54 -2.10 4.24
N TRP A 71 12.78 -0.82 4.45
CA TRP A 71 12.12 0.24 3.70
C TRP A 71 12.31 0.10 2.19
N LEU A 72 13.57 0.07 1.73
CA LEU A 72 13.86 -0.07 0.31
C LEU A 72 13.34 -1.39 -0.30
N PRO A 73 13.61 -2.58 0.29
CA PRO A 73 13.06 -3.83 -0.23
C PRO A 73 11.53 -3.85 -0.32
N TYR A 74 10.82 -3.36 0.69
CA TYR A 74 9.36 -3.39 0.73
C TYR A 74 8.73 -2.35 -0.18
N LEU A 75 9.32 -1.15 -0.27
CA LEU A 75 8.90 -0.14 -1.25
C LEU A 75 9.09 -0.65 -2.68
N THR A 76 10.20 -1.34 -2.95
CA THR A 76 10.46 -1.96 -4.26
C THR A 76 9.41 -3.03 -4.58
N LYS A 77 9.15 -3.96 -3.64
CA LYS A 77 8.10 -4.97 -3.83
C LYS A 77 6.74 -4.33 -4.07
N TRP A 78 6.39 -3.32 -3.29
CA TRP A 78 5.11 -2.62 -3.42
C TRP A 78 4.98 -1.91 -4.78
N LEU A 79 6.01 -1.18 -5.25
CA LEU A 79 6.00 -0.51 -6.56
C LEU A 79 5.91 -1.51 -7.72
N VAL A 80 6.62 -2.63 -7.64
CA VAL A 80 6.51 -3.70 -8.65
C VAL A 80 5.12 -4.33 -8.63
N ALA A 81 4.53 -4.52 -7.43
CA ALA A 81 3.16 -5.00 -7.27
C ALA A 81 2.13 -4.03 -7.87
N VAL A 82 2.33 -2.70 -7.76
CA VAL A 82 1.49 -1.68 -8.43
C VAL A 82 1.48 -1.88 -9.94
N VAL A 83 2.66 -2.08 -10.54
CA VAL A 83 2.76 -2.32 -12.00
C VAL A 83 2.11 -3.66 -12.37
N ALA A 84 2.36 -4.72 -11.60
CA ALA A 84 1.76 -6.03 -11.84
C ALA A 84 0.24 -5.97 -11.76
N ASN A 85 -0.31 -5.28 -10.75
CA ASN A 85 -1.73 -5.10 -10.55
C ASN A 85 -2.38 -4.31 -11.70
N ALA A 86 -1.78 -3.19 -12.08
CA ALA A 86 -2.31 -2.35 -13.16
C ALA A 86 -2.30 -3.02 -14.55
N MET A 87 -1.44 -4.02 -14.74
CA MET A 87 -1.30 -4.75 -16.00
C MET A 87 -2.13 -6.05 -16.05
N ASP A 88 -2.76 -6.45 -14.94
CA ASP A 88 -3.59 -7.65 -14.85
C ASP A 88 -5.07 -7.27 -14.70
N ASP A 89 -5.89 -7.62 -15.70
CA ASP A 89 -7.32 -7.33 -15.71
C ASP A 89 -8.16 -8.45 -15.06
N ARG A 90 -7.55 -9.48 -14.49
CA ARG A 90 -8.25 -10.66 -13.98
C ARG A 90 -8.09 -10.89 -12.49
N GLU A 91 -6.95 -10.53 -11.95
CA GLU A 91 -6.59 -10.81 -10.57
C GLU A 91 -5.97 -9.58 -9.91
N CYS A 92 -6.27 -9.38 -8.64
CA CYS A 92 -5.52 -8.42 -7.83
C CYS A 92 -4.12 -8.96 -7.57
N ARG A 93 -3.09 -8.20 -7.94
CA ARG A 93 -1.68 -8.57 -7.75
C ARG A 93 -1.03 -7.83 -6.58
N ASN A 94 -1.59 -6.71 -6.15
CA ASN A 94 -1.09 -5.96 -4.99
C ASN A 94 -1.99 -6.17 -3.77
N HIS A 95 -1.63 -7.09 -2.93
CA HIS A 95 -2.38 -7.43 -1.71
C HIS A 95 -1.97 -6.61 -0.49
N THR A 96 -1.22 -5.51 -0.68
CA THR A 96 -0.66 -4.74 0.42
C THR A 96 -0.95 -3.26 0.30
N CYS A 97 -1.14 -2.63 1.45
CA CYS A 97 -1.28 -1.19 1.62
C CYS A 97 0.01 -0.66 2.27
N LEU A 98 0.70 0.25 1.60
CA LEU A 98 1.87 0.92 2.16
C LEU A 98 1.40 1.99 3.16
N VAL A 99 1.81 1.89 4.42
CA VAL A 99 1.34 2.78 5.48
C VAL A 99 2.51 3.59 6.05
N LEU A 100 2.42 4.90 5.98
CA LEU A 100 3.37 5.80 6.63
C LEU A 100 2.78 6.34 7.93
N THR A 101 3.41 6.00 9.05
CA THR A 101 3.02 6.44 10.40
C THR A 101 3.98 7.50 10.93
N GLY A 102 3.65 8.12 12.06
CA GLY A 102 4.51 9.08 12.75
C GLY A 102 3.86 10.45 12.95
N GLU A 103 4.62 11.41 13.42
CA GLU A 103 4.13 12.74 13.78
C GLU A 103 3.47 13.50 12.62
N GLN A 104 2.53 14.37 12.95
CA GLN A 104 1.90 15.27 11.99
C GLN A 104 2.93 16.27 11.41
N GLY A 105 2.73 16.70 10.17
CA GLY A 105 3.62 17.68 9.52
C GLY A 105 4.87 17.10 8.87
N LYS A 106 5.04 15.78 8.84
CA LYS A 106 6.19 15.10 8.21
C LYS A 106 6.01 14.82 6.69
N PHE A 107 5.07 15.48 6.02
CA PHE A 107 4.81 15.33 4.58
C PHE A 107 4.42 13.91 4.12
N LYS A 108 3.90 13.04 5.01
CA LYS A 108 3.51 11.66 4.68
C LYS A 108 2.52 11.60 3.53
N THR A 109 1.38 12.26 3.66
CA THR A 109 0.32 12.30 2.63
C THR A 109 0.87 12.84 1.31
N THR A 110 1.63 13.94 1.37
CA THR A 110 2.25 14.56 0.17
C THR A 110 3.20 13.58 -0.53
N PHE A 111 4.03 12.83 0.20
CA PHE A 111 4.93 11.83 -0.37
C PHE A 111 4.15 10.69 -1.01
N LEU A 112 3.09 10.19 -0.35
CA LEU A 112 2.25 9.13 -0.90
C LEU A 112 1.52 9.58 -2.18
N ASP A 113 1.08 10.83 -2.25
CA ASP A 113 0.45 11.39 -3.45
C ASP A 113 1.45 11.51 -4.62
N LEU A 114 2.74 11.77 -4.35
CA LEU A 114 3.79 11.79 -5.37
C LEU A 114 4.01 10.43 -6.03
N LEU A 115 3.61 9.32 -5.40
CA LEU A 115 3.73 7.99 -5.99
C LEU A 115 2.86 7.83 -7.23
N CYS A 116 1.81 8.64 -7.40
CA CYS A 116 1.06 8.70 -8.64
C CYS A 116 1.82 9.53 -9.68
N PRO A 117 2.16 8.97 -10.87
CA PRO A 117 2.83 9.73 -11.91
C PRO A 117 2.02 10.96 -12.34
N PRO A 118 2.66 12.11 -12.65
CA PRO A 118 1.95 13.32 -13.08
C PRO A 118 1.04 13.11 -14.29
N ALA A 119 1.42 12.23 -15.22
CA ALA A 119 0.61 11.86 -16.38
C ALA A 119 -0.69 11.13 -16.01
N LEU A 120 -0.75 10.54 -14.82
CA LEU A 120 -1.88 9.79 -14.29
C LEU A 120 -2.56 10.49 -13.10
N HIS A 121 -2.34 11.79 -12.91
CA HIS A 121 -2.88 12.52 -11.76
C HIS A 121 -4.41 12.42 -11.63
N GLY A 122 -5.14 12.30 -12.75
CA GLY A 122 -6.59 12.05 -12.75
C GLY A 122 -7.00 10.62 -12.34
N TYR A 123 -6.04 9.74 -12.11
CA TYR A 123 -6.22 8.35 -11.68
C TYR A 123 -5.65 8.10 -10.29
N SER A 124 -5.74 9.08 -9.41
CA SER A 124 -5.45 8.96 -7.99
C SER A 124 -6.58 9.55 -7.16
N TYR A 125 -6.82 8.96 -6.01
CA TYR A 125 -7.77 9.43 -5.03
C TYR A 125 -7.07 9.58 -3.69
N THR A 126 -7.26 10.71 -3.03
CA THR A 126 -6.77 10.97 -1.67
C THR A 126 -7.91 11.41 -0.80
N GLY A 127 -8.15 10.68 0.29
CA GLY A 127 -9.24 11.01 1.20
C GLY A 127 -9.74 9.80 1.98
N LYS A 128 -10.93 9.94 2.54
CA LYS A 128 -11.57 8.88 3.30
C LYS A 128 -12.29 7.91 2.38
N ILE A 129 -12.18 6.64 2.66
CA ILE A 129 -12.93 5.58 2.00
C ILE A 129 -13.84 4.89 3.01
N TYR A 130 -15.03 4.56 2.57
CA TYR A 130 -16.02 3.84 3.37
C TYR A 130 -16.30 2.50 2.68
N PRO A 131 -15.78 1.38 3.22
CA PRO A 131 -15.80 0.08 2.55
C PRO A 131 -17.20 -0.37 2.08
N GLN A 132 -18.25 0.12 2.72
CA GLN A 132 -19.64 -0.23 2.39
C GLN A 132 -20.26 0.69 1.31
N GLU A 133 -19.60 1.78 0.95
CA GLU A 133 -20.12 2.74 -0.02
C GLU A 133 -19.79 2.31 -1.46
N LYS A 134 -20.75 2.57 -2.36
CA LYS A 134 -20.57 2.24 -3.79
C LYS A 134 -19.46 3.03 -4.45
N ASP A 135 -19.23 4.26 -4.00
CA ASP A 135 -18.17 5.13 -4.53
C ASP A 135 -16.79 4.55 -4.26
N THR A 136 -16.59 3.86 -3.14
CA THR A 136 -15.34 3.14 -2.84
C THR A 136 -15.00 2.11 -3.91
N LEU A 137 -15.98 1.35 -4.38
CA LEU A 137 -15.78 0.37 -5.46
C LEU A 137 -15.40 1.06 -6.77
N THR A 138 -15.97 2.23 -7.03
CA THR A 138 -15.60 3.04 -8.20
C THR A 138 -14.15 3.53 -8.11
N TYR A 139 -13.72 3.99 -6.93
CA TYR A 139 -12.31 4.39 -6.73
C TYR A 139 -11.35 3.23 -6.98
N ILE A 140 -11.68 2.02 -6.53
CA ILE A 140 -10.86 0.82 -6.73
C ILE A 140 -10.74 0.44 -8.21
N GLY A 141 -11.83 0.56 -8.98
CA GLY A 141 -11.84 0.20 -10.40
C GLY A 141 -11.26 1.28 -11.33
N GLN A 142 -11.10 2.52 -10.87
CA GLN A 142 -10.73 3.65 -11.73
C GLN A 142 -9.39 4.29 -11.40
N ASN A 143 -8.90 4.18 -10.16
CA ASN A 143 -7.65 4.82 -9.75
C ASN A 143 -6.49 3.85 -9.70
N LEU A 144 -5.30 4.32 -10.05
CA LEU A 144 -4.03 3.58 -9.86
C LEU A 144 -3.63 3.57 -8.37
N ILE A 145 -3.76 4.72 -7.71
CA ILE A 145 -3.42 4.90 -6.30
C ILE A 145 -4.64 5.40 -5.53
N VAL A 146 -4.94 4.74 -4.42
CA VAL A 146 -5.92 5.18 -3.43
C VAL A 146 -5.20 5.47 -2.13
N ASN A 147 -5.09 6.75 -1.77
CA ASN A 147 -4.44 7.23 -0.56
C ASN A 147 -5.48 7.45 0.53
N ILE A 148 -5.46 6.60 1.55
CA ILE A 148 -6.34 6.68 2.72
C ILE A 148 -5.70 7.63 3.73
N ASP A 149 -6.18 8.89 3.73
CA ASP A 149 -5.58 9.95 4.54
C ASP A 149 -6.16 9.97 5.96
N ASP A 150 -5.30 9.71 6.95
CA ASP A 150 -5.55 9.79 8.40
C ASP A 150 -6.86 9.10 8.88
N GLN A 151 -7.27 8.04 8.21
CA GLN A 151 -8.51 7.33 8.53
C GLN A 151 -8.29 6.00 9.24
N LEU A 152 -7.17 5.30 9.02
CA LEU A 152 -6.97 3.93 9.52
C LEU A 152 -7.15 3.84 11.03
N LYS A 153 -6.68 4.84 11.78
CA LYS A 153 -6.81 4.91 13.25
C LYS A 153 -8.27 5.03 13.72
N ALA A 154 -9.14 5.56 12.89
CA ALA A 154 -10.56 5.76 13.20
C ALA A 154 -11.44 4.57 12.81
N LEU A 155 -10.90 3.57 12.13
CA LEU A 155 -11.64 2.38 11.72
C LEU A 155 -11.92 1.49 12.93
N ASN A 156 -13.15 1.03 13.05
CA ASN A 156 -13.47 -0.07 13.96
C ASN A 156 -13.03 -1.40 13.34
N LYS A 157 -13.01 -2.47 14.15
CA LYS A 157 -12.58 -3.80 13.71
C LYS A 157 -13.35 -4.33 12.49
N ARG A 158 -14.63 -4.00 12.36
CA ARG A 158 -15.45 -4.42 11.22
C ARG A 158 -15.00 -3.73 9.93
N ASP A 159 -14.87 -2.39 9.97
CA ASP A 159 -14.48 -1.60 8.80
C ASP A 159 -13.04 -1.89 8.39
N GLU A 160 -12.14 -2.17 9.36
CA GLU A 160 -10.77 -2.64 9.08
C GLU A 160 -10.79 -3.97 8.32
N ASN A 161 -11.64 -4.93 8.75
CA ASN A 161 -11.75 -6.22 8.06
C ASN A 161 -12.36 -6.08 6.66
N GLU A 162 -13.34 -5.20 6.49
CA GLU A 162 -13.89 -4.89 5.17
C GLU A 162 -12.84 -4.23 4.27
N LEU A 163 -12.04 -3.32 4.78
CA LEU A 163 -10.90 -2.73 4.06
C LEU A 163 -9.88 -3.80 3.65
N LYS A 164 -9.53 -4.71 4.55
CA LYS A 164 -8.64 -5.85 4.24
C LYS A 164 -9.17 -6.70 3.08
N ASN A 165 -10.49 -6.90 3.01
CA ASN A 165 -11.12 -7.61 1.91
C ASN A 165 -11.07 -6.82 0.60
N LEU A 166 -11.31 -5.49 0.67
CA LEU A 166 -11.22 -4.62 -0.50
C LEU A 166 -9.81 -4.59 -1.09
N ILE A 167 -8.75 -4.55 -0.25
CA ILE A 167 -7.35 -4.54 -0.72
C ILE A 167 -7.04 -5.79 -1.58
N THR A 168 -7.70 -6.92 -1.32
CA THR A 168 -7.38 -8.21 -1.97
C THR A 168 -8.45 -8.72 -2.93
N CYS A 169 -9.58 -8.02 -3.09
CA CYS A 169 -10.63 -8.47 -3.99
C CYS A 169 -10.14 -8.44 -5.45
N PRO A 170 -10.36 -9.50 -6.25
CA PRO A 170 -9.86 -9.56 -7.61
C PRO A 170 -10.60 -8.63 -8.57
N MET A 171 -11.88 -8.45 -8.35
CA MET A 171 -12.79 -7.67 -9.18
C MET A 171 -13.73 -6.86 -8.31
N VAL A 172 -14.19 -5.74 -8.82
CA VAL A 172 -15.21 -4.90 -8.17
C VAL A 172 -16.45 -4.79 -9.05
N LYS A 173 -17.62 -4.77 -8.42
CA LYS A 173 -18.91 -4.66 -9.13
C LYS A 173 -19.60 -3.37 -8.72
N TYR A 174 -19.75 -2.47 -9.67
CA TYR A 174 -20.48 -1.23 -9.44
C TYR A 174 -21.24 -0.80 -10.69
N ARG A 175 -22.12 0.15 -10.51
CA ARG A 175 -22.88 0.75 -11.59
C ARG A 175 -22.45 2.21 -11.73
N MET A 176 -22.02 2.59 -12.93
CA MET A 176 -21.71 3.98 -13.22
C MET A 176 -22.97 4.86 -13.09
N PRO A 177 -22.83 6.15 -12.78
CA PRO A 177 -23.94 7.08 -12.81
C PRO A 177 -24.65 7.02 -14.15
N TYR A 178 -25.97 6.88 -14.12
CA TYR A 178 -26.87 6.77 -15.29
C TYR A 178 -26.86 5.43 -16.03
N ASP A 179 -25.98 4.50 -15.71
CA ASP A 179 -26.02 3.16 -16.30
C ASP A 179 -27.21 2.34 -15.81
N LYS A 180 -27.69 1.43 -16.66
CA LYS A 180 -28.81 0.52 -16.31
C LYS A 180 -28.36 -0.71 -15.54
N TYR A 181 -27.11 -1.15 -15.77
CA TYR A 181 -26.62 -2.45 -15.28
C TYR A 181 -25.41 -2.25 -14.35
N VAL A 182 -25.23 -3.21 -13.46
CA VAL A 182 -24.01 -3.37 -12.68
C VAL A 182 -23.01 -4.10 -13.57
N GLU A 183 -21.83 -3.54 -13.73
CA GLU A 183 -20.73 -4.14 -14.48
C GLU A 183 -19.61 -4.58 -13.53
N GLU A 184 -18.85 -5.58 -13.98
CA GLU A 184 -17.65 -6.05 -13.30
C GLU A 184 -16.44 -5.34 -13.87
N HIS A 185 -15.61 -4.80 -12.99
CA HIS A 185 -14.40 -4.05 -13.34
C HIS A 185 -13.18 -4.67 -12.67
N PRO A 186 -12.01 -4.64 -13.33
CA PRO A 186 -10.76 -5.05 -12.71
C PRO A 186 -10.44 -4.23 -11.46
N HIS A 187 -9.76 -4.84 -10.51
CA HIS A 187 -9.19 -4.12 -9.37
C HIS A 187 -7.90 -3.42 -9.82
N LEU A 188 -8.00 -2.14 -10.16
CA LEU A 188 -6.87 -1.33 -10.62
C LEU A 188 -6.04 -0.75 -9.47
N ALA A 189 -6.68 -0.40 -8.36
CA ALA A 189 -6.10 0.38 -7.29
C ALA A 189 -4.98 -0.36 -6.53
N SER A 190 -3.96 0.39 -6.18
CA SER A 190 -3.02 0.03 -5.11
C SER A 190 -3.20 1.01 -3.96
N PHE A 191 -3.21 0.49 -2.73
CA PHE A 191 -3.53 1.29 -1.56
C PHE A 191 -2.27 1.82 -0.88
N VAL A 192 -2.35 3.07 -0.45
CA VAL A 192 -1.42 3.71 0.47
C VAL A 192 -2.20 4.38 1.59
N ALA A 193 -1.57 4.62 2.73
CA ALA A 193 -2.21 5.33 3.83
C ALA A 193 -1.22 6.16 4.63
N SER A 194 -1.69 7.31 5.14
CA SER A 194 -1.00 8.09 6.15
C SER A 194 -1.70 7.99 7.50
N VAL A 195 -0.94 7.89 8.58
CA VAL A 195 -1.47 7.80 9.95
C VAL A 195 -0.68 8.72 10.88
N ASN A 196 -1.39 9.43 11.74
CA ASN A 196 -0.78 10.23 12.80
C ASN A 196 -0.63 9.39 14.08
N GLY A 197 0.62 9.16 14.52
CA GLY A 197 0.97 8.20 15.57
C GLY A 197 1.20 6.80 15.01
N ASN A 198 1.46 5.81 15.88
CA ASN A 198 1.82 4.46 15.46
C ASN A 198 0.69 3.44 15.67
N ASP A 199 -0.20 3.68 16.60
CA ASP A 199 -1.29 2.80 17.04
C ASP A 199 -2.51 2.91 16.11
N PHE A 200 -2.61 2.03 15.11
CA PHE A 200 -3.73 2.04 14.17
C PHE A 200 -4.33 0.65 13.85
N LEU A 201 -3.64 -0.44 14.18
CA LEU A 201 -4.14 -1.79 13.94
C LEU A 201 -5.00 -2.25 15.12
N THR A 202 -6.27 -2.52 14.88
CA THR A 202 -7.21 -3.03 15.91
C THR A 202 -7.33 -4.54 15.91
N ASP A 203 -6.99 -5.20 14.79
CA ASP A 203 -7.04 -6.64 14.63
C ASP A 203 -5.68 -7.19 14.19
N PRO A 204 -4.99 -7.98 15.04
CA PRO A 204 -3.72 -8.61 14.70
C PRO A 204 -3.86 -9.61 13.54
N THR A 205 -5.06 -10.16 13.33
CA THR A 205 -5.29 -11.12 12.25
C THR A 205 -5.37 -10.42 10.91
N GLY A 206 -4.51 -10.82 9.96
CA GLY A 206 -4.49 -10.23 8.62
C GLY A 206 -3.73 -8.90 8.51
N SER A 207 -2.94 -8.53 9.53
CA SER A 207 -2.04 -7.36 9.50
C SER A 207 -1.01 -7.42 8.36
N ARG A 208 -0.73 -8.60 7.79
CA ARG A 208 0.14 -8.80 6.60
C ARG A 208 -0.25 -7.96 5.38
N ARG A 209 -1.47 -7.41 5.37
CA ARG A 209 -1.93 -6.51 4.30
C ARG A 209 -1.43 -5.09 4.46
N PHE A 210 -0.95 -4.74 5.63
CA PHE A 210 -0.42 -3.42 5.91
C PHE A 210 1.10 -3.50 6.01
N LEU A 211 1.80 -2.58 5.32
CA LEU A 211 3.25 -2.41 5.39
C LEU A 211 3.53 -1.11 6.14
N PRO A 212 3.54 -1.13 7.49
CA PRO A 212 3.70 0.08 8.28
C PRO A 212 5.17 0.48 8.39
N PHE A 213 5.44 1.78 8.19
CA PHE A 213 6.75 2.38 8.40
C PHE A 213 6.60 3.67 9.21
N GLU A 214 7.29 3.74 10.34
CA GLU A 214 7.36 4.95 11.14
C GLU A 214 8.35 5.93 10.50
N VAL A 215 7.83 7.05 10.03
CA VAL A 215 8.58 8.11 9.36
C VAL A 215 9.20 9.05 10.38
N LEU A 216 10.50 9.20 10.33
CA LEU A 216 11.27 10.17 11.11
C LEU A 216 11.37 11.51 10.38
N SER A 217 11.67 11.49 9.07
CA SER A 217 11.71 12.67 8.21
C SER A 217 11.52 12.31 6.75
N ILE A 218 11.03 13.28 5.96
CA ILE A 218 10.92 13.18 4.49
C ILE A 218 11.55 14.43 3.88
N ASP A 219 12.50 14.23 2.98
CA ASP A 219 13.01 15.29 2.08
C ASP A 219 12.05 15.40 0.88
N ILE A 220 10.98 16.18 1.08
CA ILE A 220 9.89 16.29 0.09
C ILE A 220 10.35 17.00 -1.19
N GLU A 221 11.27 17.97 -1.09
CA GLU A 221 11.76 18.71 -2.26
C GLU A 221 12.62 17.80 -3.15
N ARG A 222 13.46 16.98 -2.54
CA ARG A 222 14.23 15.96 -3.27
C ARG A 222 13.30 14.90 -3.87
N ALA A 223 12.27 14.46 -3.14
CA ALA A 223 11.29 13.49 -3.65
C ALA A 223 10.54 14.02 -4.87
N LYS A 224 10.12 15.31 -4.87
CA LYS A 224 9.49 15.96 -6.03
C LYS A 224 10.38 16.04 -7.26
N ALA A 225 11.70 16.10 -7.08
CA ALA A 225 12.66 16.17 -8.18
C ALA A 225 12.86 14.80 -8.87
N ILE A 226 12.43 13.70 -8.24
CA ILE A 226 12.58 12.35 -8.81
C ILE A 226 11.50 12.11 -9.86
N SER A 227 11.94 11.66 -11.04
CA SER A 227 11.03 11.30 -12.12
C SER A 227 10.28 10.00 -11.81
N MET A 228 8.98 10.08 -11.58
CA MET A 228 8.15 8.88 -11.39
C MET A 228 8.09 7.99 -12.65
N ASN A 229 8.32 8.55 -13.85
CA ASN A 229 8.48 7.73 -15.06
C ASN A 229 9.67 6.76 -14.92
N ASN A 230 10.77 7.21 -14.33
CA ASN A 230 11.95 6.37 -14.11
C ASN A 230 11.68 5.30 -13.05
N VAL A 231 11.00 5.66 -11.96
CA VAL A 231 10.59 4.73 -10.90
C VAL A 231 9.71 3.60 -11.46
N TYR A 232 8.67 3.95 -12.23
CA TYR A 232 7.78 2.96 -12.81
C TYR A 232 8.41 2.17 -13.97
N ALA A 233 9.34 2.77 -14.72
CA ALA A 233 10.10 2.04 -15.72
C ALA A 233 11.02 1.00 -15.09
N GLU A 234 11.70 1.33 -13.96
CA GLU A 234 12.49 0.38 -13.17
C GLU A 234 11.62 -0.72 -12.58
N ALA A 235 10.48 -0.38 -11.96
CA ALA A 235 9.53 -1.37 -11.44
C ALA A 235 9.00 -2.31 -12.53
N LYS A 236 8.69 -1.78 -13.73
CA LYS A 236 8.29 -2.58 -14.91
C LYS A 236 9.39 -3.52 -15.38
N ALA A 237 10.63 -3.07 -15.38
CA ALA A 237 11.78 -3.87 -15.77
C ALA A 237 12.04 -5.00 -14.75
N LEU A 238 11.95 -4.70 -13.45
CA LEU A 238 11.99 -5.71 -12.38
C LEU A 238 10.88 -6.75 -12.53
N LEU A 239 9.65 -6.32 -12.81
CA LEU A 239 8.54 -7.26 -13.04
C LEU A 239 8.84 -8.21 -14.22
N LYS A 240 9.37 -7.66 -15.32
CA LYS A 240 9.74 -8.45 -16.51
C LYS A 240 10.91 -9.42 -16.27
N SER A 241 11.85 -9.07 -15.39
CA SER A 241 12.95 -9.97 -15.01
C SER A 241 12.53 -11.10 -14.08
N GLY A 242 11.26 -11.14 -13.66
CA GLY A 242 10.76 -12.15 -12.74
C GLY A 242 11.02 -11.84 -11.27
N PHE A 243 11.25 -10.55 -10.93
CA PHE A 243 11.42 -10.12 -9.54
C PHE A 243 10.22 -10.54 -8.70
N ARG A 244 10.48 -11.17 -7.54
CA ARG A 244 9.46 -11.59 -6.59
C ARG A 244 8.93 -10.39 -5.79
N TYR A 245 7.76 -9.91 -6.13
CA TYR A 245 7.10 -8.77 -5.48
C TYR A 245 6.14 -9.17 -4.36
N TRP A 246 5.75 -10.44 -4.26
CA TRP A 246 4.94 -10.95 -3.15
C TRP A 246 5.80 -11.34 -1.96
N PHE A 247 5.18 -11.43 -0.79
CA PHE A 247 5.82 -11.84 0.46
C PHE A 247 5.66 -13.35 0.63
N ASP A 248 6.73 -14.06 1.02
CA ASP A 248 6.68 -15.46 1.40
C ASP A 248 6.26 -15.65 2.86
N ASP A 249 6.15 -16.91 3.30
CA ASP A 249 5.67 -17.23 4.66
C ASP A 249 6.60 -16.69 5.76
N ASP A 250 7.90 -16.69 5.54
CA ASP A 250 8.88 -16.15 6.50
C ASP A 250 8.77 -14.62 6.60
N GLU A 251 8.69 -13.94 5.46
CA GLU A 251 8.47 -12.48 5.39
C GLU A 251 7.11 -12.09 6.00
N ILE A 252 6.07 -12.91 5.79
CA ILE A 252 4.74 -12.69 6.39
C ILE A 252 4.82 -12.86 7.92
N ALA A 253 5.53 -13.88 8.42
CA ALA A 253 5.72 -14.07 9.86
C ALA A 253 6.50 -12.90 10.48
N GLU A 254 7.44 -12.32 9.74
CA GLU A 254 8.16 -11.13 10.16
C GLU A 254 7.28 -9.88 10.17
N LEU A 255 6.44 -9.69 9.13
CA LEU A 255 5.45 -8.61 9.09
C LEU A 255 4.47 -8.68 10.28
N TYR A 256 4.05 -9.86 10.70
CA TYR A 256 3.20 -10.02 11.89
C TYR A 256 3.90 -9.53 13.15
N ARG A 257 5.17 -9.89 13.36
CA ARG A 257 5.95 -9.45 14.53
C ARG A 257 6.15 -7.94 14.56
N GLU A 258 6.45 -7.34 13.42
CA GLU A 258 6.62 -5.88 13.31
C GLU A 258 5.30 -5.12 13.46
N SER A 259 4.19 -5.74 13.05
CA SER A 259 2.86 -5.15 13.20
C SER A 259 2.42 -5.04 14.67
N GLU A 260 3.05 -5.76 15.60
CA GLU A 260 2.76 -5.66 17.04
C GLU A 260 3.04 -4.24 17.56
N ASP A 261 4.06 -3.56 17.05
CA ASP A 261 4.41 -2.18 17.44
C ASP A 261 3.36 -1.15 16.99
N PHE A 262 2.47 -1.52 16.06
CA PHE A 262 1.43 -0.65 15.51
C PHE A 262 0.02 -1.02 15.98
N GLN A 263 -0.10 -1.98 16.89
CA GLN A 263 -1.40 -2.37 17.44
C GLN A 263 -1.89 -1.34 18.47
N VAL A 264 -3.19 -1.07 18.41
CA VAL A 264 -3.88 -0.28 19.44
C VAL A 264 -3.86 -1.07 20.73
N GLN A 265 -3.18 -0.55 21.75
CA GLN A 265 -3.23 -1.13 23.08
C GLN A 265 -4.60 -0.85 23.70
N THR A 266 -5.37 -1.91 23.95
CA THR A 266 -6.62 -1.78 24.70
C THR A 266 -6.33 -1.59 26.20
N ALA A 267 -7.29 -0.96 26.91
CA ALA A 267 -7.15 -0.77 28.35
C ALA A 267 -6.96 -2.10 29.11
N GLU A 268 -7.59 -3.17 28.62
CA GLU A 268 -7.45 -4.52 29.15
C GLU A 268 -6.03 -5.06 28.94
N MET A 269 -5.44 -4.82 27.78
CA MET A 269 -4.06 -5.21 27.50
C MET A 269 -3.06 -4.43 28.36
N GLU A 270 -3.27 -3.13 28.52
CA GLU A 270 -2.46 -2.31 29.40
C GLU A 270 -2.53 -2.81 30.86
N LEU A 271 -3.72 -3.13 31.35
CA LEU A 271 -3.92 -3.70 32.68
C LEU A 271 -3.25 -5.07 32.81
N LEU A 272 -3.37 -5.92 31.79
CA LEU A 272 -2.72 -7.23 31.77
C LEU A 272 -1.20 -7.09 31.90
N LEU A 273 -0.58 -6.25 31.09
CA LEU A 273 0.87 -6.02 31.09
C LEU A 273 1.35 -5.34 32.39
N ARG A 274 0.48 -4.60 33.07
CA ARG A 274 0.78 -3.97 34.36
C ARG A 274 0.73 -4.97 35.53
N CYS A 275 -0.14 -5.97 35.45
CA CYS A 275 -0.38 -6.94 36.53
C CYS A 275 0.36 -8.25 36.37
N PHE A 276 0.80 -8.57 35.15
CA PHE A 276 1.43 -9.86 34.81
C PHE A 276 2.71 -9.63 34.01
N GLU A 277 3.73 -10.37 34.34
CA GLU A 277 4.99 -10.44 33.61
C GLU A 277 5.16 -11.82 33.01
N LYS A 278 5.85 -11.90 31.87
CA LYS A 278 6.18 -13.17 31.23
C LYS A 278 7.29 -13.83 32.06
N PRO A 279 7.12 -15.10 32.51
CA PRO A 279 8.16 -15.75 33.31
C PRO A 279 9.43 -15.96 32.49
N THR A 280 10.58 -15.79 33.08
CA THR A 280 11.87 -16.23 32.55
C THR A 280 12.07 -17.72 32.78
N GLU A 281 13.04 -18.36 32.08
CA GLU A 281 13.23 -19.82 32.12
C GLU A 281 13.52 -20.35 33.56
N ASP A 282 14.03 -19.51 34.45
CA ASP A 282 14.42 -19.88 35.85
C ASP A 282 13.38 -19.47 36.91
N GLU A 283 12.24 -18.87 36.53
CA GLU A 283 11.24 -18.38 37.48
C GLU A 283 10.07 -19.36 37.67
N SER A 284 9.58 -19.45 38.91
CA SER A 284 8.33 -20.16 39.18
C SER A 284 7.14 -19.37 38.61
N TYR A 285 6.35 -20.03 37.80
CA TYR A 285 5.16 -19.43 37.21
C TYR A 285 3.89 -20.18 37.63
N SER A 286 2.75 -19.47 37.60
CA SER A 286 1.43 -20.07 37.79
C SER A 286 0.65 -20.02 36.46
N LEU A 287 0.02 -21.14 36.11
CA LEU A 287 -0.91 -21.19 34.99
C LEU A 287 -2.26 -20.66 35.44
N MET A 288 -2.79 -19.70 34.71
CA MET A 288 -4.11 -19.12 34.94
C MET A 288 -4.97 -19.26 33.67
N THR A 289 -6.25 -19.53 33.86
CA THR A 289 -7.23 -19.47 32.79
C THR A 289 -7.60 -18.02 32.47
N THR A 290 -8.14 -17.76 31.29
CA THR A 290 -8.63 -16.42 30.91
C THR A 290 -9.65 -15.87 31.93
N THR A 291 -10.53 -16.72 32.47
CA THR A 291 -11.52 -16.33 33.48
C THR A 291 -10.87 -15.92 34.80
N GLU A 292 -9.84 -16.61 35.24
CA GLU A 292 -9.09 -16.28 36.46
C GLU A 292 -8.35 -14.95 36.29
N ILE A 293 -7.73 -14.72 35.11
CA ILE A 293 -7.07 -13.46 34.76
C ILE A 293 -8.08 -12.31 34.81
N LEU A 294 -9.24 -12.45 34.12
CA LEU A 294 -10.29 -11.44 34.12
C LEU A 294 -10.83 -11.15 35.53
N THR A 295 -11.03 -12.20 36.33
CA THR A 295 -11.46 -12.04 37.72
C THR A 295 -10.43 -11.28 38.56
N TYR A 296 -9.15 -11.60 38.39
CA TYR A 296 -8.05 -10.90 39.06
C TYR A 296 -8.02 -9.42 38.69
N LEU A 297 -8.09 -9.11 37.38
CA LEU A 297 -8.10 -7.74 36.88
C LEU A 297 -9.34 -6.97 37.35
N GLY A 298 -10.53 -7.60 37.35
CA GLY A 298 -11.77 -7.01 37.87
C GLY A 298 -11.67 -6.65 39.37
N ILE A 299 -11.02 -7.49 40.19
CA ILE A 299 -10.76 -7.20 41.62
C ILE A 299 -9.78 -6.03 41.71
N TYR A 300 -8.72 -6.02 40.93
CA TYR A 300 -7.70 -5.00 40.94
C TYR A 300 -8.21 -3.61 40.55
N THR A 301 -9.10 -3.54 39.57
CA THR A 301 -9.68 -2.28 39.09
C THR A 301 -10.92 -1.82 39.85
N HIS A 302 -11.48 -2.66 40.72
CA HIS A 302 -12.78 -2.43 41.38
C HIS A 302 -13.94 -2.16 40.43
N GLN A 303 -13.82 -2.59 39.17
CA GLN A 303 -14.84 -2.44 38.15
C GLN A 303 -15.07 -3.80 37.45
N PRO A 304 -16.31 -4.14 37.09
CA PRO A 304 -16.56 -5.28 36.20
C PRO A 304 -15.98 -4.98 34.82
N LEU A 305 -15.14 -5.88 34.34
CA LEU A 305 -14.55 -5.86 33.01
C LEU A 305 -15.48 -6.51 31.99
#